data_b252d843880254476d4d25a1e63c6b4c
#
_entry.id   b252d843880254476d4d25a1e63c6b4c
#
_cell.length_a   1.000
_cell.length_b   1.000
_cell.length_c   1.000
_cell.angle_alpha   90.00
_cell.angle_beta   90.00
_cell.angle_gamma   90.00
#
_symmetry.space_group_name_H-M   'P 1'
#
loop_
_entity.id
_entity.type
_entity.pdbx_description
1 polymer ?
#
loop_
_entity_poly.entity_id
_entity_poly.type
_entity_poly.pdbx_seq_one_letter_code
_entity_poly.pdbx_strand_id
1 'polypeptide(L)'
;MDFDTKAIEIKMAGKTFANDAIHQSAFSRRFFPRLPAIVRNDVRRKVEARTQRQNATRENVIKTAKDAVKFGLKCAHHIENRYSFVDSRKGAHSEPLTHNILMRDDALTKFAEKYADQCAEILSSLNAEGYASFIEALAAVYSEQKALLKTIHIKPPYVNFNAKDVEVLEQMLTAAVLKMQSEKWVERRLLRLRGDYIEYAQITMSRVGDKGHQSKYVSEISFSNWKRKQRESEKYMKSMSVYNEETGEHFPLEEVAKRTIANPENRRIEMMVRSRGFEELADELEYTALFITWTLP
;
A
#
# COMPACT_ATOMS: atom_id res chain seq x y z
N MET A 1 40.14 -2.18 13.55
CA MET A 1 39.12 -1.11 13.74
C MET A 1 39.08 -0.06 12.61
N ASP A 2 39.88 -0.14 11.54
CA ASP A 2 40.03 0.98 10.58
C ASP A 2 39.27 0.85 9.23
N PHE A 3 38.70 -0.31 8.95
CA PHE A 3 38.03 -0.50 7.65
C PHE A 3 36.60 0.08 7.63
N ASP A 4 35.87 0.01 8.72
CA ASP A 4 34.48 0.52 8.79
C ASP A 4 34.41 2.04 8.82
N THR A 5 35.35 2.71 9.49
CA THR A 5 35.40 4.17 9.58
C THR A 5 35.68 4.81 8.23
N LYS A 6 36.66 4.30 7.46
CA LYS A 6 36.96 4.78 6.10
C LYS A 6 35.80 4.54 5.13
N ALA A 7 35.09 3.42 5.21
CA ALA A 7 33.91 3.14 4.40
C ALA A 7 32.75 4.10 4.70
N ILE A 8 32.58 4.50 5.96
CA ILE A 8 31.59 5.48 6.40
C ILE A 8 31.96 6.89 5.93
N GLU A 9 33.23 7.28 6.04
CA GLU A 9 33.73 8.58 5.56
C GLU A 9 33.59 8.74 4.04
N ILE A 10 33.95 7.72 3.26
CA ILE A 10 33.75 7.70 1.79
C ILE A 10 32.27 7.77 1.44
N LYS A 11 31.42 7.09 2.18
CA LYS A 11 29.97 7.11 1.99
C LYS A 11 29.35 8.47 2.33
N MET A 12 29.84 9.14 3.35
CA MET A 12 29.42 10.49 3.72
C MET A 12 29.93 11.54 2.73
N ALA A 13 31.18 11.46 2.30
CA ALA A 13 31.74 12.32 1.26
C ALA A 13 30.96 12.20 -0.07
N GLY A 14 30.59 10.98 -0.46
CA GLY A 14 29.76 10.75 -1.65
C GLY A 14 28.36 11.36 -1.56
N LYS A 15 27.72 11.32 -0.39
CA LYS A 15 26.42 11.98 -0.16
C LYS A 15 26.50 13.47 -0.20
N THR A 16 27.50 14.07 0.41
CA THR A 16 27.75 15.51 0.39
C THR A 16 27.96 15.99 -1.04
N PHE A 17 28.85 15.30 -1.80
CA PHE A 17 29.13 15.63 -3.19
C PHE A 17 27.90 15.47 -4.10
N ALA A 18 27.06 14.48 -3.87
CA ALA A 18 25.81 14.27 -4.61
C ALA A 18 24.82 15.43 -4.39
N ASN A 19 24.68 15.90 -3.14
CA ASN A 19 23.84 17.05 -2.82
C ASN A 19 24.38 18.34 -3.48
N ASP A 20 25.70 18.59 -3.41
CA ASP A 20 26.34 19.72 -4.05
C ASP A 20 26.13 19.70 -5.56
N ALA A 21 26.28 18.56 -6.21
CA ALA A 21 26.05 18.41 -7.64
C ALA A 21 24.62 18.75 -8.07
N ILE A 22 23.62 18.37 -7.25
CA ILE A 22 22.21 18.75 -7.48
C ILE A 22 22.04 20.27 -7.43
N HIS A 23 22.72 20.94 -6.51
CA HIS A 23 22.60 22.37 -6.31
C HIS A 23 23.45 23.23 -7.24
N GLN A 24 24.46 22.67 -7.92
CA GLN A 24 25.31 23.37 -8.86
C GLN A 24 24.62 23.76 -10.17
N SER A 25 23.69 22.95 -10.65
CA SER A 25 22.89 23.30 -11.82
C SER A 25 21.73 24.24 -11.43
N ALA A 26 21.63 25.40 -12.07
CA ALA A 26 20.52 26.35 -11.87
C ALA A 26 19.15 25.67 -12.07
N PHE A 27 19.06 24.79 -13.07
CA PHE A 27 17.86 23.99 -13.33
C PHE A 27 17.54 23.05 -12.16
N SER A 28 18.51 22.21 -11.74
CA SER A 28 18.29 21.26 -10.66
C SER A 28 17.98 21.96 -9.34
N ARG A 29 18.69 23.06 -9.01
CA ARG A 29 18.43 23.86 -7.82
C ARG A 29 17.01 24.42 -7.77
N ARG A 30 16.46 24.85 -8.93
CA ARG A 30 15.10 25.39 -9.04
C ARG A 30 14.02 24.31 -8.91
N PHE A 31 14.22 23.14 -9.52
CA PHE A 31 13.15 22.16 -9.67
C PHE A 31 13.25 20.99 -8.69
N PHE A 32 14.41 20.64 -8.19
CA PHE A 32 14.58 19.54 -7.23
C PHE A 32 13.71 19.69 -5.95
N PRO A 33 13.63 20.87 -5.29
CA PRO A 33 12.77 21.02 -4.11
C PRO A 33 11.27 20.83 -4.39
N ARG A 34 10.86 21.01 -5.65
CA ARG A 34 9.45 20.86 -6.08
C ARG A 34 9.04 19.43 -6.36
N LEU A 35 9.97 18.48 -6.34
CA LEU A 35 9.66 17.07 -6.54
C LEU A 35 9.04 16.48 -5.27
N PRO A 36 8.08 15.52 -5.39
CA PRO A 36 7.62 14.70 -4.27
C PRO A 36 8.78 14.04 -3.54
N ALA A 37 8.67 13.84 -2.23
CA ALA A 37 9.75 13.30 -1.39
C ALA A 37 10.29 11.95 -1.90
N ILE A 38 9.40 11.07 -2.37
CA ILE A 38 9.78 9.76 -2.92
C ILE A 38 10.63 9.89 -4.20
N VAL A 39 10.31 10.88 -5.06
CA VAL A 39 11.07 11.15 -6.29
C VAL A 39 12.41 11.83 -5.97
N ARG A 40 12.43 12.77 -5.00
CA ARG A 40 13.69 13.39 -4.53
C ARG A 40 14.69 12.35 -4.04
N ASN A 41 14.22 11.37 -3.27
CA ASN A 41 15.05 10.29 -2.77
C ASN A 41 15.61 9.41 -3.91
N ASP A 42 14.83 9.19 -4.98
CA ASP A 42 15.30 8.48 -6.15
C ASP A 42 16.37 9.26 -6.94
N VAL A 43 16.15 10.57 -7.13
CA VAL A 43 17.13 11.45 -7.76
C VAL A 43 18.45 11.44 -6.98
N ARG A 44 18.41 11.61 -5.65
CA ARG A 44 19.61 11.54 -4.80
C ARG A 44 20.35 10.22 -5.00
N ARG A 45 19.63 9.11 -4.94
CA ARG A 45 20.20 7.76 -5.09
C ARG A 45 20.88 7.56 -6.46
N LYS A 46 20.28 8.08 -7.54
CA LYS A 46 20.88 8.06 -8.89
C LYS A 46 22.17 8.87 -8.97
N VAL A 47 22.21 10.05 -8.35
CA VAL A 47 23.39 10.92 -8.32
C VAL A 47 24.48 10.31 -7.44
N GLU A 48 24.14 9.79 -6.26
CA GLU A 48 25.06 9.05 -5.36
C GLU A 48 25.69 7.84 -6.08
N ALA A 49 24.89 7.03 -6.76
CA ALA A 49 25.39 5.89 -7.52
C ALA A 49 26.33 6.32 -8.66
N ARG A 50 26.16 7.51 -9.22
CA ARG A 50 27.06 8.05 -10.23
C ARG A 50 28.40 8.49 -9.64
N THR A 51 28.41 9.06 -8.41
CA THR A 51 29.65 9.46 -7.73
C THR A 51 30.53 8.27 -7.36
N GLN A 52 29.96 7.09 -7.18
CA GLN A 52 30.69 5.87 -6.82
C GLN A 52 31.33 5.16 -8.00
N ARG A 53 31.11 5.59 -9.25
CA ARG A 53 31.70 4.95 -10.42
C ARG A 53 33.16 5.44 -10.64
N GLN A 54 34.03 4.54 -11.07
CA GLN A 54 35.45 4.82 -11.30
C GLN A 54 35.71 6.00 -12.26
N ASN A 55 34.79 6.25 -13.21
CA ASN A 55 34.88 7.33 -14.20
C ASN A 55 33.99 8.53 -13.81
N ALA A 56 33.75 8.76 -12.53
CA ALA A 56 32.95 9.88 -12.05
C ALA A 56 33.79 11.18 -12.17
N THR A 57 33.43 12.03 -13.13
CA THR A 57 33.90 13.41 -13.19
C THR A 57 32.83 14.36 -12.67
N ARG A 58 33.24 15.54 -12.16
CA ARG A 58 32.33 16.55 -11.65
C ARG A 58 31.25 16.92 -12.68
N GLU A 59 31.63 17.11 -13.93
CA GLU A 59 30.74 17.44 -15.03
C GLU A 59 29.70 16.34 -15.28
N ASN A 60 30.15 15.08 -15.31
CA ASN A 60 29.28 13.92 -15.51
C ASN A 60 28.27 13.75 -14.37
N VAL A 61 28.66 14.06 -13.13
CA VAL A 61 27.76 13.99 -11.98
C VAL A 61 26.72 15.10 -12.04
N ILE A 62 27.12 16.34 -12.37
CA ILE A 62 26.20 17.48 -12.57
C ILE A 62 25.22 17.20 -13.72
N LYS A 63 25.70 16.66 -14.85
CA LYS A 63 24.85 16.23 -15.96
C LYS A 63 23.84 15.18 -15.52
N THR A 64 24.30 14.14 -14.81
CA THR A 64 23.43 13.10 -14.25
C THR A 64 22.37 13.67 -13.30
N ALA A 65 22.73 14.63 -12.43
CA ALA A 65 21.80 15.32 -11.55
C ALA A 65 20.71 16.07 -12.34
N LYS A 66 21.12 16.83 -13.37
CA LYS A 66 20.18 17.56 -14.24
C LYS A 66 19.22 16.63 -14.97
N ASP A 67 19.71 15.52 -15.52
CA ASP A 67 18.89 14.54 -16.24
C ASP A 67 17.99 13.75 -15.29
N ALA A 68 18.47 13.40 -14.09
CA ALA A 68 17.66 12.78 -13.05
C ALA A 68 16.52 13.70 -12.57
N VAL A 69 16.78 15.00 -12.41
CA VAL A 69 15.71 15.96 -12.04
C VAL A 69 14.71 16.14 -13.17
N LYS A 70 15.16 16.19 -14.44
CA LYS A 70 14.23 16.25 -15.60
C LYS A 70 13.32 15.02 -15.66
N PHE A 71 13.89 13.84 -15.46
CA PHE A 71 13.11 12.60 -15.40
C PHE A 71 12.17 12.60 -14.20
N GLY A 72 12.67 13.05 -13.03
CA GLY A 72 11.88 13.18 -11.81
C GLY A 72 10.66 14.08 -11.97
N LEU A 73 10.75 15.18 -12.74
CA LEU A 73 9.61 16.05 -13.05
C LEU A 73 8.51 15.32 -13.84
N LYS A 74 8.89 14.48 -14.80
CA LYS A 74 7.91 13.66 -15.54
C LYS A 74 7.22 12.66 -14.59
N CYS A 75 8.00 11.98 -13.75
CA CYS A 75 7.45 11.05 -12.76
C CYS A 75 6.55 11.78 -11.74
N ALA A 76 6.96 12.95 -11.25
CA ALA A 76 6.18 13.76 -10.32
C ALA A 76 4.81 14.11 -10.89
N HIS A 77 4.74 14.53 -12.15
CA HIS A 77 3.48 14.84 -12.81
C HIS A 77 2.50 13.66 -12.81
N HIS A 78 2.96 12.46 -13.14
CA HIS A 78 2.12 11.25 -13.11
C HIS A 78 1.67 10.88 -11.70
N ILE A 79 2.57 10.99 -10.72
CA ILE A 79 2.27 10.68 -9.30
C ILE A 79 1.26 11.68 -8.73
N GLU A 80 1.46 12.98 -8.95
CA GLU A 80 0.60 14.06 -8.47
C GLU A 80 -0.80 14.02 -9.10
N ASN A 81 -0.91 13.63 -10.37
CA ASN A 81 -2.19 13.44 -11.03
C ASN A 81 -3.02 12.29 -10.42
N ARG A 82 -2.37 11.25 -9.93
CA ARG A 82 -3.05 10.11 -9.29
C ARG A 82 -3.25 10.30 -7.80
N TYR A 83 -2.32 10.97 -7.12
CA TYR A 83 -2.31 11.18 -5.67
C TYR A 83 -2.10 12.65 -5.35
N SER A 84 -3.21 13.41 -5.18
CA SER A 84 -3.17 14.87 -4.96
C SER A 84 -2.45 15.27 -3.68
N PHE A 85 -2.46 14.39 -2.66
CA PHE A 85 -1.78 14.65 -1.38
C PHE A 85 -0.24 14.74 -1.47
N VAL A 86 0.36 14.40 -2.60
CA VAL A 86 1.82 14.53 -2.83
C VAL A 86 2.19 15.76 -3.66
N ASP A 87 1.22 16.55 -4.12
CA ASP A 87 1.45 17.74 -4.92
C ASP A 87 2.16 18.84 -4.10
N SER A 88 3.45 18.97 -4.35
CA SER A 88 4.30 19.96 -3.67
C SER A 88 3.99 21.42 -4.02
N ARG A 89 3.20 21.69 -5.07
CA ARG A 89 2.80 23.04 -5.50
C ARG A 89 1.63 23.58 -4.69
N LYS A 90 0.77 22.68 -4.19
CA LYS A 90 -0.44 23.05 -3.43
C LYS A 90 -0.17 23.40 -1.97
N GLY A 91 1.03 23.16 -1.48
CA GLY A 91 1.37 23.29 -0.07
C GLY A 91 0.82 22.13 0.78
N ALA A 92 1.54 21.77 1.84
CA ALA A 92 1.20 20.65 2.70
C ALA A 92 -0.12 20.78 3.48
N HIS A 93 -0.74 21.96 3.44
CA HIS A 93 -1.94 22.29 4.24
C HIS A 93 -3.25 22.23 3.46
N SER A 94 -3.21 22.01 2.13
CA SER A 94 -4.42 22.01 1.30
C SER A 94 -5.18 20.67 1.32
N GLU A 95 -4.53 19.59 1.71
CA GLU A 95 -5.10 18.22 1.77
C GLU A 95 -5.11 17.73 3.21
N PRO A 96 -6.20 17.11 3.67
CA PRO A 96 -6.26 16.54 5.02
C PRO A 96 -5.26 15.39 5.22
N LEU A 97 -5.02 14.59 4.18
CA LEU A 97 -3.98 13.56 4.16
C LEU A 97 -2.72 14.14 3.48
N THR A 98 -1.57 13.98 4.12
CA THR A 98 -0.28 14.37 3.55
C THR A 98 0.66 13.19 3.39
N HIS A 99 1.67 13.33 2.51
CA HIS A 99 2.71 12.32 2.36
C HIS A 99 3.36 11.94 3.70
N ASN A 100 3.64 12.93 4.56
CA ASN A 100 4.29 12.68 5.85
C ASN A 100 3.41 11.86 6.79
N ILE A 101 2.10 12.14 6.84
CA ILE A 101 1.14 11.37 7.64
C ILE A 101 1.10 9.93 7.13
N LEU A 102 0.98 9.75 5.82
CA LEU A 102 0.87 8.41 5.22
C LEU A 102 2.11 7.55 5.42
N MET A 103 3.31 8.16 5.46
CA MET A 103 4.59 7.42 5.55
C MET A 103 5.06 7.11 6.97
N ARG A 104 4.48 7.74 7.99
CA ARG A 104 4.84 7.53 9.40
C ARG A 104 3.77 6.70 10.09
N ASP A 105 4.17 5.58 10.72
CA ASP A 105 3.22 4.67 11.37
C ASP A 105 2.46 5.35 12.52
N ASP A 106 3.17 6.07 13.40
CA ASP A 106 2.59 6.80 14.53
C ASP A 106 1.58 7.88 14.11
N ALA A 107 1.89 8.61 13.04
CA ALA A 107 1.02 9.64 12.50
C ALA A 107 -0.19 9.02 11.78
N LEU A 108 0.01 7.91 11.10
CA LEU A 108 -1.05 7.19 10.37
C LEU A 108 -2.08 6.61 11.34
N THR A 109 -1.62 5.98 12.45
CA THR A 109 -2.54 5.41 13.45
C THR A 109 -3.40 6.50 14.10
N LYS A 110 -2.80 7.61 14.56
CA LYS A 110 -3.55 8.76 15.12
C LYS A 110 -4.51 9.39 14.10
N PHE A 111 -4.12 9.39 12.84
CA PHE A 111 -4.96 9.89 11.76
C PHE A 111 -6.16 8.95 11.51
N ALA A 112 -5.94 7.63 11.58
CA ALA A 112 -7.00 6.64 11.44
C ALA A 112 -8.00 6.73 12.60
N GLU A 113 -7.53 6.83 13.85
CA GLU A 113 -8.33 7.06 15.06
C GLU A 113 -9.23 8.27 14.89
N LYS A 114 -8.66 9.44 14.58
CA LYS A 114 -9.40 10.68 14.36
C LYS A 114 -10.56 10.53 13.37
N TYR A 115 -10.33 9.85 12.24
CA TYR A 115 -11.37 9.67 11.22
C TYR A 115 -12.41 8.62 11.58
N ALA A 116 -12.03 7.60 12.35
CA ALA A 116 -12.96 6.63 12.92
C ALA A 116 -13.91 7.31 13.93
N ASP A 117 -13.37 8.17 14.81
CA ASP A 117 -14.15 8.96 15.77
C ASP A 117 -15.11 9.91 15.06
N GLN A 118 -14.67 10.62 14.04
CA GLN A 118 -15.55 11.47 13.23
C GLN A 118 -16.69 10.68 12.56
N CYS A 119 -16.41 9.45 12.09
CA CYS A 119 -17.46 8.56 11.59
C CYS A 119 -18.44 8.14 12.70
N ALA A 120 -17.97 7.93 13.93
CA ALA A 120 -18.82 7.61 15.07
C ALA A 120 -19.68 8.82 15.49
N GLU A 121 -19.11 10.02 15.46
CA GLU A 121 -19.85 11.28 15.73
C GLU A 121 -20.98 11.50 14.72
N ILE A 122 -20.76 11.23 13.42
CA ILE A 122 -21.82 11.31 12.40
C ILE A 122 -22.99 10.37 12.75
N LEU A 123 -22.70 9.15 13.20
CA LEU A 123 -23.77 8.22 13.61
C LEU A 123 -24.49 8.72 14.88
N SER A 124 -23.74 9.20 15.88
CA SER A 124 -24.32 9.67 17.15
C SER A 124 -25.14 10.95 17.00
N SER A 125 -24.85 11.77 16.00
CA SER A 125 -25.61 12.99 15.68
C SER A 125 -26.88 12.74 14.88
N LEU A 126 -27.14 11.47 14.50
CA LEU A 126 -28.34 11.11 13.74
C LEU A 126 -29.63 11.41 14.55
N ASN A 127 -30.41 12.34 14.05
CA ASN A 127 -31.79 12.56 14.55
C ASN A 127 -32.75 11.74 13.69
N ALA A 128 -33.25 10.63 14.24
CA ALA A 128 -34.13 9.70 13.52
C ALA A 128 -35.51 10.31 13.17
N GLU A 129 -35.94 11.36 13.87
CA GLU A 129 -37.26 11.99 13.67
C GLU A 129 -37.46 12.66 12.31
N GLY A 130 -36.34 12.95 11.59
CA GLY A 130 -36.36 13.56 10.25
C GLY A 130 -36.47 12.60 9.07
N TYR A 131 -36.47 11.29 9.29
CA TYR A 131 -36.40 10.27 8.23
C TYR A 131 -37.69 9.43 8.19
N ALA A 132 -38.13 9.07 6.98
CA ALA A 132 -39.31 8.25 6.75
C ALA A 132 -39.12 6.78 7.20
N SER A 133 -37.86 6.30 7.24
CA SER A 133 -37.54 4.96 7.68
C SER A 133 -36.10 4.88 8.26
N PHE A 134 -35.86 3.84 9.08
CA PHE A 134 -34.55 3.57 9.65
C PHE A 134 -33.46 3.35 8.58
N ILE A 135 -33.85 2.71 7.48
CA ILE A 135 -32.92 2.48 6.32
C ILE A 135 -32.53 3.80 5.66
N GLU A 136 -33.48 4.74 5.53
CA GLU A 136 -33.20 6.06 4.99
C GLU A 136 -32.19 6.83 5.88
N ALA A 137 -32.41 6.76 7.19
CA ALA A 137 -31.50 7.33 8.18
C ALA A 137 -30.08 6.71 8.07
N LEU A 138 -29.96 5.39 8.00
CA LEU A 138 -28.68 4.69 7.82
C LEU A 138 -28.01 5.03 6.48
N ALA A 139 -28.80 5.19 5.41
CA ALA A 139 -28.27 5.58 4.10
C ALA A 139 -27.71 7.00 4.11
N ALA A 140 -28.34 7.92 4.85
CA ALA A 140 -27.82 9.28 5.06
C ALA A 140 -26.49 9.25 5.82
N VAL A 141 -26.40 8.54 6.96
CA VAL A 141 -25.16 8.36 7.73
C VAL A 141 -24.05 7.75 6.84
N TYR A 142 -24.37 6.68 6.10
CA TYR A 142 -23.40 6.07 5.18
C TYR A 142 -22.91 7.08 4.15
N SER A 143 -23.78 7.93 3.59
CA SER A 143 -23.40 8.94 2.62
C SER A 143 -22.48 10.01 3.18
N GLU A 144 -22.70 10.46 4.41
CA GLU A 144 -21.85 11.43 5.11
C GLU A 144 -20.48 10.82 5.46
N GLN A 145 -20.47 9.64 6.08
CA GLN A 145 -19.23 8.92 6.37
C GLN A 145 -18.42 8.63 5.08
N LYS A 146 -19.10 8.25 4.00
CA LYS A 146 -18.48 8.06 2.68
C LYS A 146 -17.86 9.35 2.15
N ALA A 147 -18.54 10.49 2.29
CA ALA A 147 -18.03 11.79 1.88
C ALA A 147 -16.78 12.15 2.69
N LEU A 148 -16.80 11.94 4.01
CA LEU A 148 -15.67 12.17 4.89
C LEU A 148 -14.46 11.29 4.49
N LEU A 149 -14.64 9.99 4.33
CA LEU A 149 -13.56 9.07 3.95
C LEU A 149 -13.00 9.35 2.55
N LYS A 150 -13.81 9.88 1.65
CA LYS A 150 -13.35 10.30 0.31
C LYS A 150 -12.32 11.44 0.40
N THR A 151 -12.41 12.32 1.39
CA THR A 151 -11.41 13.40 1.59
C THR A 151 -10.01 12.88 1.90
N ILE A 152 -9.91 11.65 2.39
CA ILE A 152 -8.65 10.96 2.70
C ILE A 152 -8.36 9.80 1.74
N HIS A 153 -8.96 9.82 0.56
CA HIS A 153 -8.75 8.83 -0.50
C HIS A 153 -9.10 7.37 -0.13
N ILE A 154 -9.92 7.17 0.89
CA ILE A 154 -10.41 5.84 1.27
C ILE A 154 -11.72 5.52 0.54
N LYS A 155 -11.77 4.35 -0.10
CA LYS A 155 -13.00 3.79 -0.66
C LYS A 155 -13.84 3.18 0.47
N PRO A 156 -15.12 3.60 0.61
CA PRO A 156 -16.02 3.04 1.62
C PRO A 156 -16.31 1.56 1.33
N PRO A 157 -16.87 0.83 2.30
CA PRO A 157 -17.43 -0.51 2.05
C PRO A 157 -18.50 -0.44 0.96
N TYR A 158 -18.57 -1.49 0.13
CA TYR A 158 -19.59 -1.58 -0.90
C TYR A 158 -20.96 -1.90 -0.29
N VAL A 159 -21.98 -1.16 -0.71
CA VAL A 159 -23.40 -1.40 -0.40
C VAL A 159 -24.17 -1.49 -1.72
N ASN A 160 -24.95 -2.56 -1.88
CA ASN A 160 -25.81 -2.72 -3.04
C ASN A 160 -27.19 -2.09 -2.78
N PHE A 161 -27.35 -0.85 -3.20
CA PHE A 161 -28.63 -0.13 -3.06
C PHE A 161 -29.76 -0.67 -3.95
N ASN A 162 -29.46 -1.55 -4.89
CA ASN A 162 -30.45 -2.21 -5.75
C ASN A 162 -30.85 -3.61 -5.22
N ALA A 163 -30.53 -3.92 -3.97
CA ALA A 163 -30.95 -5.18 -3.34
C ALA A 163 -32.50 -5.23 -3.30
N LYS A 164 -33.07 -6.35 -3.75
CA LYS A 164 -34.52 -6.55 -3.76
C LYS A 164 -35.08 -6.79 -2.34
N ASP A 165 -34.23 -7.30 -1.46
CA ASP A 165 -34.58 -7.60 -0.08
C ASP A 165 -34.15 -6.42 0.81
N VAL A 166 -35.12 -5.89 1.52
CA VAL A 166 -34.97 -4.72 2.40
C VAL A 166 -34.11 -5.09 3.62
N GLU A 167 -34.27 -6.29 4.17
CA GLU A 167 -33.48 -6.77 5.32
C GLU A 167 -31.99 -6.91 4.96
N VAL A 168 -31.69 -7.42 3.78
CA VAL A 168 -30.32 -7.54 3.27
C VAL A 168 -29.69 -6.15 3.09
N LEU A 169 -30.43 -5.19 2.58
CA LEU A 169 -29.94 -3.81 2.44
C LEU A 169 -29.63 -3.18 3.79
N GLU A 170 -30.51 -3.35 4.78
CA GLU A 170 -30.33 -2.85 6.15
C GLU A 170 -29.09 -3.46 6.81
N GLN A 171 -28.92 -4.77 6.70
CA GLN A 171 -27.73 -5.47 7.22
C GLN A 171 -26.43 -4.96 6.55
N MET A 172 -26.46 -4.77 5.24
CA MET A 172 -25.30 -4.25 4.49
C MET A 172 -24.95 -2.81 4.91
N LEU A 173 -25.95 -1.95 5.06
CA LEU A 173 -25.77 -0.56 5.52
C LEU A 173 -25.22 -0.51 6.93
N THR A 174 -25.83 -1.24 7.86
CA THR A 174 -25.39 -1.33 9.25
C THR A 174 -23.94 -1.83 9.34
N ALA A 175 -23.63 -2.92 8.65
CA ALA A 175 -22.27 -3.44 8.61
C ALA A 175 -21.26 -2.45 8.00
N ALA A 176 -21.66 -1.70 6.97
CA ALA A 176 -20.81 -0.69 6.35
C ALA A 176 -20.54 0.50 7.27
N VAL A 177 -21.59 1.04 7.91
CA VAL A 177 -21.51 2.15 8.86
C VAL A 177 -20.62 1.79 10.04
N LEU A 178 -20.83 0.62 10.66
CA LEU A 178 -20.00 0.14 11.78
C LEU A 178 -18.54 -0.10 11.38
N LYS A 179 -18.27 -0.60 10.17
CA LYS A 179 -16.91 -0.77 9.69
C LYS A 179 -16.16 0.56 9.54
N MET A 180 -16.85 1.61 9.09
CA MET A 180 -16.22 2.93 8.90
C MET A 180 -15.87 3.63 10.23
N GLN A 181 -16.47 3.21 11.34
CA GLN A 181 -16.13 3.66 12.70
C GLN A 181 -14.97 2.86 13.32
N SER A 182 -14.51 1.80 12.67
CA SER A 182 -13.42 0.99 13.20
C SER A 182 -12.06 1.58 12.82
N GLU A 183 -11.29 2.06 13.81
CA GLU A 183 -9.91 2.54 13.67
C GLU A 183 -9.06 1.53 12.89
N LYS A 184 -9.07 0.26 13.29
CA LYS A 184 -8.31 -0.82 12.62
C LYS A 184 -8.70 -0.99 11.15
N TRP A 185 -9.95 -0.74 10.80
CA TRP A 185 -10.39 -0.81 9.41
C TRP A 185 -9.86 0.39 8.62
N VAL A 186 -9.98 1.62 9.15
CA VAL A 186 -9.46 2.85 8.52
C VAL A 186 -7.94 2.74 8.35
N GLU A 187 -7.22 2.33 9.40
CA GLU A 187 -5.78 2.11 9.38
C GLU A 187 -5.36 1.12 8.28
N ARG A 188 -6.03 -0.03 8.18
CA ARG A 188 -5.75 -1.02 7.11
C ARG A 188 -5.95 -0.44 5.72
N ARG A 189 -6.93 0.44 5.53
CA ARG A 189 -7.18 1.12 4.26
C ARG A 189 -6.07 2.13 3.93
N LEU A 190 -5.62 2.90 4.91
CA LEU A 190 -4.50 3.83 4.76
C LEU A 190 -3.18 3.09 4.49
N LEU A 191 -2.93 1.96 5.17
CA LEU A 191 -1.77 1.10 4.90
C LEU A 191 -1.79 0.54 3.48
N ARG A 192 -2.95 0.17 2.97
CA ARG A 192 -3.11 -0.24 1.56
C ARG A 192 -2.85 0.92 0.61
N LEU A 193 -3.42 2.08 0.87
CA LEU A 193 -3.18 3.31 0.09
C LEU A 193 -1.69 3.65 0.04
N ARG A 194 -0.98 3.53 1.18
CA ARG A 194 0.48 3.69 1.26
C ARG A 194 1.21 2.71 0.35
N GLY A 195 0.82 1.44 0.40
CA GLY A 195 1.40 0.40 -0.46
C GLY A 195 1.20 0.70 -1.95
N ASP A 196 -0.02 1.01 -2.34
CA ASP A 196 -0.40 1.35 -3.73
C ASP A 196 0.36 2.60 -4.22
N TYR A 197 0.48 3.62 -3.36
CA TYR A 197 1.24 4.83 -3.67
C TYR A 197 2.73 4.57 -3.88
N ILE A 198 3.36 3.81 -2.97
CA ILE A 198 4.79 3.46 -3.07
C ILE A 198 5.03 2.67 -4.35
N GLU A 199 4.22 1.64 -4.61
CA GLU A 199 4.39 0.77 -5.77
C GLU A 199 4.20 1.54 -7.07
N TYR A 200 3.14 2.35 -7.18
CA TYR A 200 2.91 3.20 -8.33
C TYR A 200 4.07 4.17 -8.60
N ALA A 201 4.61 4.79 -7.53
CA ALA A 201 5.76 5.67 -7.67
C ALA A 201 7.01 4.91 -8.15
N GLN A 202 7.26 3.68 -7.66
CA GLN A 202 8.39 2.85 -8.11
C GLN A 202 8.24 2.44 -9.59
N ILE A 203 7.02 2.06 -10.02
CA ILE A 203 6.74 1.75 -11.43
C ILE A 203 6.99 2.99 -12.30
N THR A 204 6.45 4.15 -11.91
CA THR A 204 6.61 5.40 -12.64
C THR A 204 8.08 5.82 -12.76
N MET A 205 8.89 5.55 -11.73
CA MET A 205 10.34 5.80 -11.74
C MET A 205 11.14 4.72 -12.46
N SER A 206 10.49 3.77 -13.14
CA SER A 206 11.10 2.64 -13.85
C SER A 206 11.99 1.76 -12.95
N ARG A 207 11.51 1.51 -11.71
CA ARG A 207 12.16 0.62 -10.74
C ARG A 207 11.60 -0.80 -10.76
N VAL A 208 10.56 -1.04 -11.55
CA VAL A 208 9.91 -2.34 -11.76
C VAL A 208 9.85 -2.61 -13.26
N GLY A 209 10.11 -3.83 -13.68
CA GLY A 209 10.07 -4.27 -15.06
C GLY A 209 11.30 -5.07 -15.51
N ASP A 210 11.32 -5.49 -16.77
CA ASP A 210 12.32 -6.41 -17.34
C ASP A 210 13.68 -5.76 -17.65
N LYS A 211 13.95 -4.52 -17.25
CA LYS A 211 15.19 -3.82 -17.61
C LYS A 211 16.29 -4.01 -16.55
N GLY A 212 17.21 -4.93 -16.82
CA GLY A 212 18.45 -5.10 -16.05
C GLY A 212 18.23 -5.64 -14.62
N HIS A 213 18.81 -4.97 -13.62
CA HIS A 213 18.79 -5.40 -12.20
C HIS A 213 17.51 -5.06 -11.44
N GLN A 214 16.44 -4.70 -12.14
CA GLN A 214 15.19 -4.29 -11.50
C GLN A 214 14.31 -5.50 -11.24
N SER A 215 13.49 -5.42 -10.19
CA SER A 215 12.49 -6.44 -9.92
C SER A 215 11.48 -6.51 -11.06
N LYS A 216 11.16 -7.73 -11.51
CA LYS A 216 10.32 -7.95 -12.69
C LYS A 216 8.85 -7.59 -12.47
N TYR A 217 8.30 -7.92 -11.29
CA TYR A 217 6.85 -7.86 -11.03
C TYR A 217 6.46 -6.92 -9.88
N VAL A 218 7.36 -6.67 -8.95
CA VAL A 218 7.10 -5.90 -7.73
C VAL A 218 8.34 -5.09 -7.36
N SER A 219 8.16 -3.90 -6.75
CA SER A 219 9.30 -3.11 -6.31
C SER A 219 10.09 -3.82 -5.19
N GLU A 220 11.38 -3.58 -5.14
CA GLU A 220 12.26 -4.11 -4.09
C GLU A 220 11.80 -3.66 -2.69
N ILE A 221 11.26 -2.44 -2.58
CA ILE A 221 10.72 -1.90 -1.33
C ILE A 221 9.51 -2.72 -0.87
N SER A 222 8.56 -2.96 -1.77
CA SER A 222 7.36 -3.75 -1.46
C SER A 222 7.71 -5.19 -1.14
N PHE A 223 8.64 -5.78 -1.87
CA PHE A 223 9.11 -7.14 -1.63
C PHE A 223 9.85 -7.29 -0.30
N SER A 224 10.71 -6.34 0.05
CA SER A 224 11.42 -6.32 1.33
C SER A 224 10.45 -6.14 2.51
N ASN A 225 9.45 -5.27 2.37
CA ASN A 225 8.39 -5.09 3.37
C ASN A 225 7.56 -6.38 3.55
N TRP A 226 7.22 -7.05 2.45
CA TRP A 226 6.52 -8.33 2.50
C TRP A 226 7.35 -9.40 3.23
N LYS A 227 8.64 -9.55 2.88
CA LYS A 227 9.55 -10.49 3.56
C LYS A 227 9.66 -10.20 5.06
N ARG A 228 9.74 -8.92 5.44
CA ARG A 228 9.79 -8.54 6.85
C ARG A 228 8.53 -8.98 7.59
N LYS A 229 7.34 -8.67 7.02
CA LYS A 229 6.06 -9.09 7.61
C LYS A 229 5.92 -10.61 7.73
N GLN A 230 6.39 -11.37 6.73
CA GLN A 230 6.39 -12.83 6.80
C GLN A 230 7.24 -13.34 7.97
N ARG A 231 8.47 -12.82 8.14
CA ARG A 231 9.34 -13.17 9.26
C ARG A 231 8.74 -12.80 10.63
N GLU A 232 8.08 -11.65 10.71
CA GLU A 232 7.40 -11.21 11.94
C GLU A 232 6.21 -12.13 12.26
N SER A 233 5.42 -12.50 11.26
CA SER A 233 4.31 -13.46 11.38
C SER A 233 4.80 -14.86 11.81
N GLU A 234 5.89 -15.37 11.21
CA GLU A 234 6.49 -16.64 11.58
C GLU A 234 6.99 -16.63 13.04
N LYS A 235 7.66 -15.54 13.46
CA LYS A 235 8.09 -15.38 14.85
C LYS A 235 6.91 -15.38 15.81
N TYR A 236 5.84 -14.66 15.46
CA TYR A 236 4.62 -14.62 16.27
C TYR A 236 3.99 -16.01 16.38
N MET A 237 3.81 -16.74 15.28
CA MET A 237 3.24 -18.09 15.30
C MET A 237 4.06 -19.07 16.14
N LYS A 238 5.40 -18.94 16.13
CA LYS A 238 6.29 -19.78 16.96
C LYS A 238 6.23 -19.43 18.45
N SER A 239 5.91 -18.20 18.80
CA SER A 239 5.85 -17.74 20.20
C SER A 239 4.49 -17.99 20.86
N MET A 240 3.48 -18.37 20.09
CA MET A 240 2.11 -18.54 20.57
C MET A 240 1.70 -20.01 20.59
N SER A 241 0.90 -20.39 21.58
CA SER A 241 0.24 -21.70 21.67
C SER A 241 -1.26 -21.53 21.80
N VAL A 242 -2.01 -22.50 21.28
CA VAL A 242 -3.46 -22.61 21.44
C VAL A 242 -3.73 -23.64 22.52
N TYR A 243 -4.58 -23.31 23.44
CA TYR A 243 -5.04 -24.17 24.50
C TYR A 243 -6.45 -24.72 24.17
N ASN A 244 -6.61 -26.03 24.27
CA ASN A 244 -7.91 -26.66 24.15
C ASN A 244 -8.53 -26.81 25.55
N GLU A 245 -9.61 -26.09 25.82
CA GLU A 245 -10.26 -26.06 27.11
C GLU A 245 -10.87 -27.41 27.51
N GLU A 246 -11.28 -28.25 26.51
CA GLU A 246 -11.91 -29.54 26.76
C GLU A 246 -10.90 -30.65 27.08
N THR A 247 -9.75 -30.66 26.37
CA THR A 247 -8.73 -31.72 26.51
C THR A 247 -7.57 -31.33 27.41
N GLY A 248 -7.41 -30.05 27.72
CA GLY A 248 -6.28 -29.52 28.46
C GLY A 248 -4.95 -29.51 27.68
N GLU A 249 -5.00 -29.79 26.38
CA GLU A 249 -3.78 -29.88 25.55
C GLU A 249 -3.34 -28.52 24.99
N HIS A 250 -2.02 -28.35 24.91
CA HIS A 250 -1.39 -27.18 24.31
C HIS A 250 -0.81 -27.53 22.93
N PHE A 251 -1.20 -26.77 21.91
CA PHE A 251 -0.67 -26.93 20.56
C PHE A 251 0.07 -25.66 20.15
N PRO A 252 1.30 -25.74 19.61
CA PRO A 252 1.96 -24.60 18.99
C PRO A 252 1.09 -24.02 17.86
N LEU A 253 0.89 -22.70 17.85
CA LEU A 253 0.08 -22.05 16.83
C LEU A 253 0.59 -22.33 15.41
N GLU A 254 1.91 -22.52 15.25
CA GLU A 254 2.52 -22.92 13.97
C GLU A 254 2.01 -24.26 13.46
N GLU A 255 1.83 -25.25 14.33
CA GLU A 255 1.29 -26.57 13.94
C GLU A 255 -0.18 -26.48 13.56
N VAL A 256 -0.96 -25.72 14.32
CA VAL A 256 -2.37 -25.46 14.00
C VAL A 256 -2.48 -24.78 12.64
N ALA A 257 -1.68 -23.74 12.40
CA ALA A 257 -1.67 -23.02 11.13
C ALA A 257 -1.29 -23.94 9.94
N LYS A 258 -0.33 -24.85 10.12
CA LYS A 258 0.06 -25.83 9.08
C LYS A 258 -1.05 -26.77 8.69
N ARG A 259 -1.97 -27.09 9.61
CA ARG A 259 -3.10 -28.01 9.36
C ARG A 259 -4.33 -27.31 8.77
N THR A 260 -4.37 -25.97 8.80
CA THR A 260 -5.52 -25.20 8.31
C THR A 260 -5.45 -24.94 6.80
N ILE A 261 -6.60 -24.58 6.24
CA ILE A 261 -6.74 -24.13 4.84
C ILE A 261 -5.98 -22.81 4.56
N ALA A 262 -5.57 -22.09 5.61
CA ALA A 262 -4.72 -20.92 5.50
C ALA A 262 -3.30 -21.28 5.02
N ASN A 263 -2.85 -22.52 5.20
CA ASN A 263 -1.61 -23.02 4.65
C ASN A 263 -1.70 -23.10 3.12
N PRO A 264 -0.82 -22.39 2.36
CA PRO A 264 -0.84 -22.42 0.90
C PRO A 264 -0.71 -23.84 0.31
N GLU A 265 0.03 -24.72 0.97
CA GLU A 265 0.22 -26.10 0.51
C GLU A 265 -1.06 -26.91 0.63
N ASN A 266 -1.77 -26.82 1.76
CA ASN A 266 -3.07 -27.49 1.92
C ASN A 266 -4.09 -26.97 0.90
N ARG A 267 -4.08 -25.67 0.65
CA ARG A 267 -4.94 -25.06 -0.38
C ARG A 267 -4.60 -25.56 -1.78
N ARG A 268 -3.31 -25.70 -2.09
CA ARG A 268 -2.86 -26.26 -3.36
C ARG A 268 -3.31 -27.70 -3.52
N ILE A 269 -3.13 -28.53 -2.49
CA ILE A 269 -3.57 -29.94 -2.48
C ILE A 269 -5.09 -30.02 -2.66
N GLU A 270 -5.87 -29.22 -1.93
CA GLU A 270 -7.32 -29.17 -2.05
C GLU A 270 -7.77 -28.79 -3.47
N MET A 271 -7.13 -27.76 -4.06
CA MET A 271 -7.42 -27.38 -5.45
C MET A 271 -7.12 -28.52 -6.44
N MET A 272 -5.99 -29.21 -6.25
CA MET A 272 -5.63 -30.36 -7.12
C MET A 272 -6.63 -31.50 -6.98
N VAL A 273 -7.04 -31.85 -5.76
CA VAL A 273 -8.04 -32.88 -5.51
C VAL A 273 -9.38 -32.51 -6.15
N ARG A 274 -9.83 -31.28 -6.00
CA ARG A 274 -11.07 -30.80 -6.65
C ARG A 274 -10.97 -30.82 -8.17
N SER A 275 -9.83 -30.38 -8.73
CA SER A 275 -9.63 -30.42 -10.18
C SER A 275 -9.68 -31.82 -10.73
N ARG A 276 -9.06 -32.80 -10.02
CA ARG A 276 -9.14 -34.21 -10.40
C ARG A 276 -10.54 -34.75 -10.28
N GLY A 277 -11.29 -34.40 -9.23
CA GLY A 277 -12.70 -34.82 -9.12
C GLY A 277 -13.58 -34.25 -10.25
N PHE A 278 -13.31 -33.06 -10.73
CA PHE A 278 -13.99 -32.51 -11.92
C PHE A 278 -13.59 -33.23 -13.21
N GLU A 279 -12.32 -33.65 -13.35
CA GLU A 279 -11.83 -34.42 -14.47
C GLU A 279 -12.53 -35.80 -14.50
N GLU A 280 -12.55 -36.53 -13.37
CA GLU A 280 -13.23 -37.81 -13.23
C GLU A 280 -14.74 -37.70 -13.54
N LEU A 281 -15.40 -36.67 -13.03
CA LEU A 281 -16.82 -36.43 -13.32
C LEU A 281 -17.07 -36.09 -14.79
N ALA A 282 -16.17 -35.33 -15.40
CA ALA A 282 -16.27 -34.99 -16.84
C ALA A 282 -16.11 -36.23 -17.70
N ASP A 283 -15.18 -37.15 -17.35
CA ASP A 283 -14.98 -38.42 -18.02
C ASP A 283 -16.20 -39.33 -17.89
N GLU A 284 -16.81 -39.44 -16.70
CA GLU A 284 -18.03 -40.18 -16.46
C GLU A 284 -19.23 -39.65 -17.27
N LEU A 285 -19.31 -38.31 -17.45
CA LEU A 285 -20.39 -37.68 -18.21
C LEU A 285 -20.06 -37.48 -19.68
N GLU A 286 -18.95 -37.99 -20.17
CA GLU A 286 -18.44 -37.82 -21.55
C GLU A 286 -18.30 -36.35 -21.97
N TYR A 287 -17.95 -35.47 -21.02
CA TYR A 287 -17.72 -34.04 -21.29
C TYR A 287 -16.29 -33.78 -21.75
N THR A 288 -16.14 -32.83 -22.67
CA THR A 288 -14.82 -32.40 -23.12
C THR A 288 -14.40 -31.14 -22.36
N ALA A 289 -13.23 -31.21 -21.69
CA ALA A 289 -12.65 -30.02 -21.04
C ALA A 289 -12.04 -29.07 -22.06
N LEU A 290 -12.40 -27.79 -21.99
CA LEU A 290 -11.84 -26.72 -22.82
C LEU A 290 -11.05 -25.76 -21.92
N PHE A 291 -9.79 -25.50 -22.25
CA PHE A 291 -8.97 -24.47 -21.62
C PHE A 291 -9.05 -23.19 -22.45
N ILE A 292 -9.73 -22.17 -21.93
CA ILE A 292 -9.87 -20.89 -22.58
C ILE A 292 -8.96 -19.87 -21.92
N THR A 293 -8.00 -19.33 -22.67
CA THR A 293 -7.16 -18.21 -22.24
C THR A 293 -7.65 -16.90 -22.84
N TRP A 294 -8.11 -15.99 -22.00
CA TRP A 294 -8.48 -14.65 -22.43
C TRP A 294 -7.26 -13.74 -22.31
N THR A 295 -6.70 -13.31 -23.41
CA THR A 295 -5.70 -12.23 -23.45
C THR A 295 -6.45 -10.93 -23.75
N LEU A 296 -6.44 -9.99 -22.78
CA LEU A 296 -6.88 -8.62 -23.03
C LEU A 296 -5.80 -7.90 -23.85
N PRO A 297 -6.17 -7.13 -24.88
CA PRO A 297 -5.23 -6.36 -25.70
C PRO A 297 -4.51 -5.27 -24.90
#